data_68716ed033d81dcae6e0d46bbe954c3b
#
_entry.id   68716ed033d81dcae6e0d46bbe954c3b
#
_cell.length_a   1.000
_cell.length_b   1.000
_cell.length_c   1.000
_cell.angle_alpha   90.00
_cell.angle_beta   90.00
_cell.angle_gamma   90.00
#
_symmetry.space_group_name_H-M   'P 1'
#
loop_
_entity.id
_entity.type
_entity.pdbx_description
1 polymer ?
#
loop_
_entity_poly.entity_id
_entity_poly.type
_entity_poly.pdbx_seq_one_letter_code
_entity_poly.pdbx_strand_id
1 'polypeptide(L)'
;MEYKTLANGIKMPMVGFGVYQVPNLEQCEQSVLDALNAGYRLIDTAESYMNEEAVGSAVRKSGLKRDEVFVTSKIWVSNFGYEKTKRAYEAGLKRLGMSILI
;
A
#
# COMPACT_ATOMS: atom_id res chain seq x y z
N MET A 1 5.36 -2.75 17.85
CA MET A 1 5.75 -3.00 16.43
C MET A 1 7.22 -2.70 16.26
N GLU A 2 7.99 -3.65 15.77
CA GLU A 2 9.41 -3.44 15.50
C GLU A 2 9.60 -2.79 14.14
N TYR A 3 10.60 -1.93 14.02
CA TYR A 3 10.91 -1.20 12.81
C TYR A 3 12.37 -1.38 12.41
N LYS A 4 12.62 -1.37 11.11
CA LYS A 4 13.96 -1.33 10.55
C LYS A 4 14.18 0.05 9.90
N THR A 5 15.32 0.68 10.18
CA THR A 5 15.65 1.94 9.55
C THR A 5 16.27 1.69 8.17
N LEU A 6 15.68 2.27 7.13
CA LEU A 6 16.20 2.18 5.77
C LEU A 6 17.38 3.15 5.58
N ALA A 7 18.09 2.99 4.46
CA ALA A 7 19.27 3.80 4.16
C ALA A 7 18.98 5.31 4.11
N ASN A 8 17.75 5.70 3.77
CA ASN A 8 17.32 7.09 3.72
C ASN A 8 16.78 7.63 5.06
N GLY A 9 16.91 6.86 6.14
CA GLY A 9 16.45 7.25 7.46
C GLY A 9 14.98 6.95 7.77
N ILE A 10 14.23 6.46 6.79
CA ILE A 10 12.82 6.09 6.99
C ILE A 10 12.74 4.78 7.76
N LYS A 11 11.84 4.73 8.75
CA LYS A 11 11.61 3.51 9.53
C LYS A 11 10.52 2.68 8.89
N MET A 12 10.85 1.43 8.54
CA MET A 12 9.92 0.48 7.95
C MET A 12 9.49 -0.55 8.99
N PRO A 13 8.18 -0.78 9.19
CA PRO A 13 7.70 -1.85 10.07
C PRO A 13 8.21 -3.20 9.59
N MET A 14 8.61 -4.08 10.51
CA MET A 14 9.17 -5.38 10.17
C MET A 14 8.11 -6.45 9.94
N VAL A 15 6.88 -6.21 10.37
CA VAL A 15 5.75 -7.12 10.14
C VAL A 15 4.69 -6.38 9.33
N GLY A 16 4.32 -6.95 8.19
CA GLY A 16 3.36 -6.36 7.27
C GLY A 16 2.14 -7.23 7.05
N PHE A 17 1.09 -6.62 6.53
CA PHE A 17 -0.14 -7.29 6.13
C PHE A 17 -0.27 -7.24 4.61
N GLY A 18 -0.32 -8.41 3.95
CA GLY A 18 -0.44 -8.51 2.50
C GLY A 18 -1.87 -8.79 2.06
N VAL A 19 -2.25 -8.26 0.91
CA VAL A 19 -3.59 -8.42 0.35
C VAL A 19 -3.60 -9.21 -0.96
N TYR A 20 -2.61 -10.06 -1.17
CA TYR A 20 -2.56 -10.95 -2.32
C TYR A 20 -3.78 -11.88 -2.32
N GLN A 21 -4.41 -12.00 -3.48
CA GLN A 21 -5.63 -12.82 -3.68
C GLN A 21 -6.83 -12.40 -2.82
N VAL A 22 -6.97 -11.11 -2.54
CA VAL A 22 -8.18 -10.53 -1.94
C VAL A 22 -8.81 -9.57 -2.94
N PRO A 23 -9.48 -10.08 -4.00
CA PRO A 23 -9.99 -9.23 -5.08
C PRO A 23 -11.30 -8.50 -4.76
N ASN A 24 -12.06 -8.95 -3.77
CA ASN A 24 -13.29 -8.25 -3.37
C ASN A 24 -12.90 -6.98 -2.63
N LEU A 25 -13.26 -5.82 -3.19
CA LEU A 25 -12.81 -4.52 -2.67
C LEU A 25 -13.35 -4.23 -1.27
N GLU A 26 -14.59 -4.57 -0.98
CA GLU A 26 -15.16 -4.37 0.36
C GLU A 26 -14.47 -5.24 1.40
N GLN A 27 -14.24 -6.49 1.06
CA GLN A 27 -13.55 -7.43 1.94
C GLN A 27 -12.09 -7.02 2.15
N CYS A 28 -11.41 -6.58 1.09
CA CYS A 28 -10.05 -6.09 1.17
C CYS A 28 -9.96 -4.86 2.08
N GLU A 29 -10.83 -3.88 1.88
CA GLU A 29 -10.88 -2.68 2.69
C GLU A 29 -11.08 -3.03 4.17
N GLN A 30 -12.03 -3.90 4.48
CA GLN A 30 -12.30 -4.30 5.86
C GLN A 30 -11.11 -5.04 6.47
N SER A 31 -10.48 -5.92 5.71
CA SER A 31 -9.30 -6.67 6.17
C SER A 31 -8.15 -5.73 6.51
N VAL A 32 -7.91 -4.72 5.67
CA VAL A 32 -6.86 -3.72 5.92
C VAL A 32 -7.19 -2.89 7.15
N LEU A 33 -8.45 -2.45 7.30
CA LEU A 33 -8.88 -1.71 8.49
C LEU A 33 -8.67 -2.54 9.76
N ASP A 34 -9.04 -3.83 9.73
CA ASP A 34 -8.86 -4.71 10.87
C ASP A 34 -7.37 -4.89 11.20
N ALA A 35 -6.52 -5.01 10.19
CA ALA A 35 -5.08 -5.11 10.37
C ALA A 35 -4.51 -3.83 11.02
N LEU A 36 -4.92 -2.66 10.54
CA LEU A 36 -4.47 -1.38 11.10
C LEU A 36 -4.94 -1.22 12.55
N ASN A 37 -6.17 -1.63 12.84
CA ASN A 37 -6.70 -1.61 14.20
C ASN A 37 -5.97 -2.59 15.12
N ALA A 38 -5.46 -3.69 14.58
CA ALA A 38 -4.67 -4.67 15.33
C ALA A 38 -3.21 -4.25 15.55
N GLY A 39 -2.78 -3.15 14.93
CA GLY A 39 -1.43 -2.61 15.13
C GLY A 39 -0.48 -2.75 13.95
N TYR A 40 -0.91 -3.36 12.84
CA TYR A 40 -0.08 -3.40 11.64
C TYR A 40 0.12 -1.98 11.09
N ARG A 41 1.31 -1.72 10.55
CA ARG A 41 1.66 -0.41 9.98
C ARG A 41 2.32 -0.53 8.61
N LEU A 42 2.45 -1.75 8.08
CA LEU A 42 2.94 -2.01 6.73
C LEU A 42 1.85 -2.77 5.98
N ILE A 43 1.37 -2.19 4.89
CA ILE A 43 0.37 -2.83 4.01
C ILE A 43 1.03 -3.05 2.65
N ASP A 44 1.05 -4.29 2.18
CA ASP A 44 1.65 -4.66 0.91
C ASP A 44 0.56 -4.99 -0.12
N THR A 45 0.57 -4.29 -1.23
CA THR A 45 -0.31 -4.54 -2.36
C THR A 45 0.48 -4.51 -3.66
N ALA A 46 -0.20 -4.59 -4.80
CA ALA A 46 0.42 -4.50 -6.11
C ALA A 46 -0.62 -4.13 -7.16
N GLU A 47 -0.18 -3.53 -8.27
CA GLU A 47 -1.04 -3.24 -9.41
C GLU A 47 -1.79 -4.50 -9.88
N SER A 48 -1.09 -5.64 -9.94
CA SER A 48 -1.67 -6.90 -10.40
C SER A 48 -2.71 -7.49 -9.45
N TYR A 49 -2.76 -7.06 -8.19
CA TYR A 49 -3.76 -7.54 -7.23
C TYR A 49 -5.14 -6.91 -7.45
N MET A 50 -5.20 -5.81 -8.18
CA MET A 50 -6.43 -5.10 -8.53
C MET A 50 -7.23 -4.62 -7.30
N ASN A 51 -6.54 -4.32 -6.22
CA ASN A 51 -7.18 -3.90 -4.97
C ASN A 51 -6.54 -2.66 -4.32
N GLU A 52 -5.72 -1.92 -5.06
CA GLU A 52 -5.07 -0.72 -4.53
C GLU A 52 -6.07 0.34 -4.04
N GLU A 53 -7.22 0.45 -4.70
CA GLU A 53 -8.27 1.39 -4.29
C GLU A 53 -8.80 1.07 -2.89
N ALA A 54 -8.99 -0.22 -2.60
CA ALA A 54 -9.46 -0.67 -1.29
C ALA A 54 -8.42 -0.40 -0.21
N VAL A 55 -7.15 -0.61 -0.51
CA VAL A 55 -6.05 -0.30 0.41
C VAL A 55 -6.03 1.19 0.72
N GLY A 56 -6.08 2.03 -0.30
CA GLY A 56 -6.10 3.49 -0.12
C GLY A 56 -7.28 3.97 0.70
N SER A 57 -8.47 3.44 0.42
CA SER A 57 -9.68 3.76 1.16
C SER A 57 -9.56 3.38 2.63
N ALA A 58 -9.05 2.19 2.92
CA ALA A 58 -8.87 1.73 4.30
C ALA A 58 -7.90 2.60 5.08
N VAL A 59 -6.78 3.00 4.46
CA VAL A 59 -5.80 3.88 5.10
C VAL A 59 -6.45 5.21 5.45
N ARG A 60 -7.22 5.79 4.55
CA ARG A 60 -7.92 7.05 4.82
C ARG A 60 -8.95 6.91 5.94
N LYS A 61 -9.71 5.82 5.95
CA LYS A 61 -10.75 5.57 6.96
C LYS A 61 -10.21 5.18 8.33
N SER A 62 -8.96 4.74 8.39
CA SER A 62 -8.34 4.30 9.65
C SER A 62 -8.16 5.42 10.68
N GLY A 63 -8.16 6.66 10.24
CA GLY A 63 -7.86 7.81 11.10
C GLY A 63 -6.38 8.02 11.37
N LEU A 64 -5.52 7.15 10.88
CA LEU A 64 -4.08 7.29 11.00
C LEU A 64 -3.55 8.32 10.01
N LYS A 65 -2.47 9.01 10.39
CA LYS A 65 -1.77 9.90 9.47
C LYS A 65 -1.06 9.08 8.39
N ARG A 66 -0.91 9.67 7.20
CA ARG A 66 -0.27 8.98 6.07
C ARG A 66 1.13 8.48 6.42
N ASP A 67 1.91 9.24 7.18
CA ASP A 67 3.26 8.87 7.57
C ASP A 67 3.32 7.81 8.67
N GLU A 68 2.19 7.47 9.28
CA GLU A 68 2.12 6.38 10.26
C GLU A 68 1.94 5.02 9.59
N VAL A 69 1.61 4.97 8.30
CA VAL A 69 1.35 3.72 7.57
C VAL A 69 2.31 3.63 6.39
N PHE A 70 3.05 2.53 6.33
CA PHE A 70 3.97 2.24 5.24
C PHE A 70 3.22 1.38 4.21
N VAL A 71 3.01 1.90 3.01
CA VAL A 71 2.29 1.17 1.94
C VAL A 71 3.28 0.84 0.83
N THR A 72 3.35 -0.44 0.47
CA THR A 72 4.14 -0.89 -0.67
C THR A 72 3.23 -1.40 -1.77
N SER A 73 3.59 -1.13 -3.01
CA SER A 73 2.91 -1.66 -4.19
C SER A 73 3.95 -2.02 -5.25
N LYS A 74 3.55 -2.83 -6.21
CA LYS A 74 4.43 -3.34 -7.26
C LYS A 74 3.86 -3.01 -8.62
N ILE A 75 4.74 -2.65 -9.56
CA ILE A 75 4.37 -2.35 -10.94
C ILE A 75 4.21 -3.66 -11.72
N TRP A 76 3.12 -3.75 -12.49
CA TRP A 76 2.86 -4.91 -13.35
C TRP A 76 3.99 -5.08 -14.37
N VAL A 77 4.42 -6.33 -14.60
CA VAL A 77 5.62 -6.63 -15.42
C VAL A 77 5.53 -6.12 -16.86
N SER A 78 4.33 -5.94 -17.41
CA SER A 78 4.14 -5.40 -18.75
C SER A 78 4.43 -3.89 -18.86
N ASN A 79 4.59 -3.20 -17.72
CA ASN A 79 4.81 -1.76 -17.66
C ASN A 79 6.27 -1.37 -17.48
N PHE A 80 7.20 -2.24 -17.90
CA PHE A 80 8.62 -1.93 -17.83
C PHE A 80 9.04 -0.96 -18.93
N GLY A 81 10.08 -0.18 -18.67
CA GLY A 81 10.55 0.93 -19.50
C GLY A 81 10.25 2.25 -18.81
N TYR A 82 11.08 3.27 -19.05
CA TYR A 82 11.02 4.54 -18.28
C TYR A 82 9.63 5.19 -18.34
N GLU A 83 9.10 5.45 -19.52
CA GLU A 83 7.81 6.13 -19.66
C GLU A 83 6.63 5.29 -19.14
N LYS A 84 6.65 3.98 -19.43
CA LYS A 84 5.61 3.08 -18.95
C LYS A 84 5.64 2.96 -17.43
N THR A 85 6.82 2.86 -16.84
CA THR A 85 7.01 2.78 -15.38
C THR A 85 6.50 4.05 -14.71
N LYS A 86 6.83 5.21 -15.26
CA LYS A 86 6.37 6.50 -14.73
C LYS A 86 4.85 6.59 -14.73
N ARG A 87 4.21 6.24 -15.84
CA ARG A 87 2.76 6.25 -15.95
C ARG A 87 2.09 5.24 -15.02
N ALA A 88 2.67 4.06 -14.87
CA ALA A 88 2.16 3.04 -13.97
C ALA A 88 2.24 3.50 -12.51
N TYR A 89 3.35 4.14 -12.13
CA TYR A 89 3.53 4.71 -10.80
C TYR A 89 2.47 5.78 -10.50
N GLU A 90 2.29 6.72 -11.41
CA GLU A 90 1.30 7.78 -11.25
C GLU A 90 -0.13 7.23 -11.18
N ALA A 91 -0.46 6.24 -12.00
CA ALA A 91 -1.76 5.57 -11.97
C ALA A 91 -1.98 4.83 -10.64
N GLY A 92 -0.95 4.18 -10.12
CA GLY A 92 -1.00 3.51 -8.81
C GLY A 92 -1.26 4.48 -7.67
N LEU A 93 -0.57 5.62 -7.66
CA LEU A 93 -0.81 6.67 -6.68
C LEU A 93 -2.26 7.17 -6.73
N LYS A 94 -2.80 7.32 -7.93
CA LYS A 94 -4.17 7.77 -8.12
C LYS A 94 -5.18 6.76 -7.56
N ARG A 95 -4.98 5.46 -7.84
CA ARG A 95 -5.84 4.40 -7.30
C ARG A 95 -5.79 4.35 -5.78
N LEU A 96 -4.62 4.46 -5.21
CA LEU A 96 -4.43 4.51 -3.76
C LEU A 96 -4.96 5.81 -3.15
N GLY A 97 -5.13 6.86 -3.95
CA GLY A 97 -5.51 8.17 -3.45
C GLY A 97 -4.41 8.83 -2.63
N MET A 98 -3.16 8.57 -2.98
CA MET A 98 -1.98 9.05 -2.26
C MET A 98 -1.11 9.88 -3.18
N SER A 99 -0.39 10.83 -2.60
CA SER A 99 0.55 11.65 -3.35
C SER A 99 1.97 11.05 -3.40
N ILE A 100 2.25 10.07 -2.54
CA ILE A 100 3.57 9.48 -2.42
C ILE A 100 3.47 8.02 -1.94
N LEU A 101 4.31 7.16 -2.48
CA LEU A 101 4.52 5.80 -1.99
C LEU A 101 5.88 5.72 -1.30
N ILE A 102 5.91 4.93 -0.30
CA ILE A 102 7.14 4.65 0.42
C ILE A 102 7.48 3.18 0.26
#